data_00231c66fe65dc113873051d2d6b75ce
#
_entry.id   00231c66fe65dc113873051d2d6b75ce
#
_cell.length_a   1.000
_cell.length_b   1.000
_cell.length_c   1.000
_cell.angle_alpha   90.00
_cell.angle_beta   90.00
_cell.angle_gamma   90.00
#
_symmetry.space_group_name_H-M   'P 1'
#
loop_
_entity.id
_entity.type
_entity.pdbx_description
1 polymer ?
#
loop_
_entity_poly.entity_id
_entity_poly.type
_entity_poly.pdbx_seq_one_letter_code
_entity_poly.pdbx_strand_id
1 'polypeptide(L)'
;MNIDLHAHTNQSDGLLAPQQLIDLAMENGVDMLSITDHDTISAYALINKLPRSLKLIPGIEISCSWNNRTIHVLGLDIDISNQIFIKTIKDVVDQRLKRGEKISKALEKLGIKNSLDGALKYADQNLGRPHFAQYLVELSLIHI
;
A
#
# COMPACT_ATOMS: atom_id res chain seq x y z
N MET A 1 21.61 3.37 -16.59
CA MET A 1 20.25 3.76 -16.17
C MET A 1 19.72 2.66 -15.27
N ASN A 2 19.50 2.97 -14.00
CA ASN A 2 18.98 2.05 -12.99
C ASN A 2 17.48 2.36 -12.79
N ILE A 3 16.60 1.37 -12.97
CA ILE A 3 15.14 1.56 -13.02
C ILE A 3 14.48 0.68 -11.97
N ASP A 4 13.66 1.28 -11.13
CA ASP A 4 12.77 0.59 -10.18
C ASP A 4 11.33 1.08 -10.38
N LEU A 5 10.48 0.23 -10.93
CA LEU A 5 9.09 0.57 -11.25
C LEU A 5 8.07 -0.15 -10.37
N HIS A 6 8.51 -0.75 -9.26
CA HIS A 6 7.63 -1.44 -8.34
C HIS A 6 8.14 -1.29 -6.90
N ALA A 7 7.70 -0.24 -6.23
CA ALA A 7 8.08 0.04 -4.85
C ALA A 7 6.86 0.50 -4.03
N HIS A 8 6.86 0.16 -2.74
CA HIS A 8 5.75 0.46 -1.82
C HIS A 8 6.23 1.34 -0.67
N THR A 9 5.33 2.21 -0.22
CA THR A 9 5.52 3.07 0.95
C THR A 9 4.60 2.65 2.10
N ASN A 10 4.72 3.33 3.24
CA ASN A 10 3.80 3.15 4.38
C ASN A 10 2.36 3.62 4.07
N GLN A 11 2.11 4.16 2.87
CA GLN A 11 0.74 4.45 2.44
C GLN A 11 -0.02 3.18 2.02
N SER A 12 0.69 2.04 1.89
CA SER A 12 0.09 0.71 1.74
C SER A 12 0.71 -0.29 2.72
N ASP A 13 1.67 -1.08 2.31
CA ASP A 13 2.30 -2.14 3.09
C ASP A 13 3.83 -2.09 3.10
N GLY A 14 4.42 -1.02 2.58
CA GLY A 14 5.83 -0.71 2.74
C GLY A 14 6.14 -0.12 4.13
N LEU A 15 7.42 -0.03 4.46
CA LEU A 15 7.87 0.48 5.77
C LEU A 15 8.29 1.95 5.74
N LEU A 16 8.71 2.46 4.58
CA LEU A 16 9.27 3.79 4.44
C LEU A 16 8.18 4.82 4.10
N ALA A 17 8.29 6.01 4.67
CA ALA A 17 7.51 7.15 4.20
C ALA A 17 7.92 7.50 2.74
N PRO A 18 7.01 8.12 1.94
CA PRO A 18 7.28 8.41 0.53
C PRO A 18 8.59 9.18 0.28
N GLN A 19 8.90 10.18 1.10
CA GLN A 19 10.16 10.92 0.97
C GLN A 19 11.38 10.06 1.30
N GLN A 20 11.30 9.21 2.33
CA GLN A 20 12.39 8.29 2.68
C GLN A 20 12.67 7.27 1.58
N LEU A 21 11.63 6.80 0.88
CA LEU A 21 11.80 5.90 -0.26
C LEU A 21 12.53 6.62 -1.42
N ILE A 22 12.18 7.88 -1.70
CA ILE A 22 12.88 8.70 -2.70
C ILE A 22 14.35 8.89 -2.33
N ASP A 23 14.62 9.22 -1.08
CA ASP A 23 15.99 9.45 -0.60
C ASP A 23 16.81 8.15 -0.70
N LEU A 24 16.24 7.00 -0.31
CA LEU A 24 16.87 5.69 -0.46
C LEU A 24 17.12 5.30 -1.93
N ALA A 25 16.17 5.58 -2.81
CA ALA A 25 16.34 5.34 -4.25
C ALA A 25 17.51 6.15 -4.81
N MET A 26 17.65 7.40 -4.39
CA MET A 26 18.78 8.26 -4.77
C MET A 26 20.11 7.74 -4.24
N GLU A 27 20.16 7.30 -2.99
CA GLU A 27 21.37 6.71 -2.38
C GLU A 27 21.83 5.45 -3.13
N ASN A 28 20.87 4.67 -3.69
CA ASN A 28 21.15 3.47 -4.48
C ASN A 28 21.32 3.75 -5.99
N GLY A 29 21.38 5.01 -6.39
CA GLY A 29 21.63 5.41 -7.77
C GLY A 29 20.50 5.05 -8.73
N VAL A 30 19.26 5.06 -8.27
CA VAL A 30 18.07 4.87 -9.12
C VAL A 30 17.85 6.12 -9.96
N ASP A 31 17.75 5.94 -11.28
CA ASP A 31 17.49 7.03 -12.25
C ASP A 31 15.98 7.22 -12.48
N MET A 32 15.19 6.14 -12.37
CA MET A 32 13.74 6.15 -12.60
C MET A 32 13.05 5.29 -11.56
N LEU A 33 12.09 5.87 -10.84
CA LEU A 33 11.32 5.22 -9.78
C LEU A 33 9.82 5.30 -10.08
N SER A 34 9.07 4.25 -9.75
CA SER A 34 7.61 4.34 -9.59
C SER A 34 7.20 3.86 -8.21
N ILE A 35 6.40 4.66 -7.53
CA ILE A 35 5.72 4.27 -6.29
C ILE A 35 4.39 3.65 -6.69
N THR A 36 4.21 2.38 -6.35
CA THR A 36 3.06 1.57 -6.77
C THR A 36 2.30 1.01 -5.58
N ASP A 37 2.00 1.87 -4.63
CA ASP A 37 1.26 1.50 -3.43
C ASP A 37 -0.06 0.80 -3.76
N HIS A 38 -0.43 -0.19 -2.93
CA HIS A 38 -1.66 -0.94 -3.12
C HIS A 38 -2.91 -0.06 -3.00
N ASP A 39 -3.67 0.06 -4.09
CA ASP A 39 -4.98 0.72 -4.17
C ASP A 39 -4.99 2.17 -3.64
N THR A 40 -3.85 2.86 -3.68
CA THR A 40 -3.73 4.26 -3.27
C THR A 40 -2.68 5.02 -4.06
N ILE A 41 -2.88 6.32 -4.21
CA ILE A 41 -1.92 7.27 -4.80
C ILE A 41 -1.52 8.36 -3.79
N SER A 42 -1.85 8.18 -2.50
CA SER A 42 -1.62 9.20 -1.47
C SER A 42 -0.15 9.54 -1.27
N ALA A 43 0.76 8.61 -1.56
CA ALA A 43 2.20 8.82 -1.48
C ALA A 43 2.65 10.06 -2.26
N TYR A 44 2.07 10.32 -3.44
CA TYR A 44 2.47 11.43 -4.30
C TYR A 44 2.21 12.80 -3.67
N ALA A 45 1.17 12.95 -2.85
CA ALA A 45 0.87 14.19 -2.13
C ALA A 45 1.80 14.45 -0.92
N LEU A 46 2.54 13.42 -0.48
CA LEU A 46 3.45 13.48 0.67
C LEU A 46 4.92 13.64 0.28
N ILE A 47 5.21 13.71 -1.02
CA ILE A 47 6.56 13.96 -1.52
C ILE A 47 6.85 15.45 -1.42
N ASN A 48 7.80 15.82 -0.56
CA ASN A 48 8.16 17.22 -0.34
C ASN A 48 9.22 17.72 -1.30
N LYS A 49 10.13 16.83 -1.73
CA LYS A 49 11.27 17.17 -2.58
C LYS A 49 11.56 16.05 -3.56
N LEU A 50 11.46 16.35 -4.84
CA LEU A 50 11.87 15.44 -5.91
C LEU A 50 13.20 15.92 -6.53
N PRO A 51 14.30 15.15 -6.40
CA PRO A 51 15.58 15.48 -7.03
C PRO A 51 15.46 15.51 -8.55
N ARG A 52 16.13 16.47 -9.21
CA ARG A 52 16.10 16.59 -10.69
C ARG A 52 16.71 15.40 -11.43
N SER A 53 17.58 14.65 -10.75
CA SER A 53 18.23 13.44 -11.29
C SER A 53 17.34 12.21 -11.24
N LEU A 54 16.27 12.21 -10.47
CA LEU A 54 15.32 11.10 -10.36
C LEU A 54 14.07 11.40 -11.20
N LYS A 55 13.77 10.51 -12.15
CA LYS A 55 12.50 10.54 -12.86
C LYS A 55 11.47 9.73 -12.09
N LEU A 56 10.47 10.39 -11.50
CA LEU A 56 9.34 9.73 -10.85
C LEU A 56 8.23 9.48 -11.86
N ILE A 57 7.84 8.21 -12.01
CA ILE A 57 6.73 7.76 -12.86
C ILE A 57 5.55 7.48 -11.95
N PRO A 58 4.42 8.20 -12.06
CA PRO A 58 3.24 7.91 -11.27
C PRO A 58 2.73 6.49 -11.53
N GLY A 59 2.55 5.70 -10.46
CA GLY A 59 2.07 4.33 -10.55
C GLY A 59 1.13 3.96 -9.42
N ILE A 60 0.56 2.79 -9.52
CA ILE A 60 -0.31 2.17 -8.54
C ILE A 60 -0.32 0.65 -8.75
N GLU A 61 -0.49 -0.12 -7.68
CA GLU A 61 -0.79 -1.55 -7.78
C GLU A 61 -2.23 -1.80 -7.37
N ILE A 62 -3.09 -2.13 -8.35
CA ILE A 62 -4.52 -2.33 -8.12
C ILE A 62 -4.80 -3.79 -7.78
N SER A 63 -5.49 -4.03 -6.65
CA SER A 63 -5.97 -5.34 -6.26
C SER A 63 -7.25 -5.70 -7.01
N CYS A 64 -7.16 -6.66 -7.92
CA CYS A 64 -8.29 -7.15 -8.70
C CYS A 64 -8.71 -8.56 -8.26
N SER A 65 -9.97 -8.92 -8.53
CA SER A 65 -10.49 -10.28 -8.31
C SER A 65 -10.74 -10.96 -9.63
N TRP A 66 -10.11 -12.11 -9.85
CA TRP A 66 -10.28 -12.94 -11.03
C TRP A 66 -10.44 -14.41 -10.64
N ASN A 67 -11.53 -15.05 -11.07
CA ASN A 67 -11.83 -16.44 -10.74
C ASN A 67 -11.63 -16.79 -9.25
N ASN A 68 -12.15 -15.95 -8.35
CA ASN A 68 -12.02 -16.07 -6.89
C ASN A 68 -10.57 -15.99 -6.36
N ARG A 69 -9.63 -15.53 -7.19
CA ARG A 69 -8.25 -15.24 -6.78
C ARG A 69 -8.01 -13.75 -6.81
N THR A 70 -7.21 -13.26 -5.87
CA THR A 70 -6.69 -11.89 -5.94
C THR A 70 -5.51 -11.88 -6.90
N ILE A 71 -5.55 -10.98 -7.86
CA ILE A 71 -4.42 -10.64 -8.74
C ILE A 71 -4.08 -9.17 -8.52
N HIS A 72 -2.83 -8.82 -8.70
CA HIS A 72 -2.36 -7.44 -8.59
C HIS A 72 -1.94 -6.96 -9.98
N VAL A 73 -2.41 -5.78 -10.34
CA VAL A 73 -2.16 -5.17 -11.66
C VAL A 73 -1.45 -3.85 -11.45
N LEU A 74 -0.23 -3.74 -11.97
CA LEU A 74 0.53 -2.50 -11.97
C LEU A 74 0.02 -1.56 -13.08
N GLY A 75 -0.36 -0.35 -12.67
CA GLY A 75 -0.56 0.78 -13.55
C GLY A 75 0.64 1.71 -13.45
N LEU A 76 1.26 2.03 -14.58
CA LEU A 76 2.38 2.97 -14.66
C LEU A 76 2.01 4.14 -15.56
N ASP A 77 2.63 5.30 -15.32
CA ASP A 77 2.38 6.56 -16.04
C ASP A 77 0.90 6.96 -15.99
N ILE A 78 0.28 6.78 -14.82
CA ILE A 78 -1.12 7.09 -14.57
C ILE A 78 -1.33 8.59 -14.36
N ASP A 79 -2.49 9.12 -14.77
CA ASP A 79 -2.89 10.48 -14.45
C ASP A 79 -3.48 10.55 -13.03
N ILE A 80 -2.63 10.90 -12.06
CA ILE A 80 -3.01 11.04 -10.65
C ILE A 80 -3.94 12.23 -10.37
N SER A 81 -4.20 13.08 -11.37
CA SER A 81 -5.15 14.21 -11.26
C SER A 81 -6.55 13.86 -11.77
N ASN A 82 -6.73 12.73 -12.42
CA ASN A 82 -7.99 12.29 -13.00
C ASN A 82 -9.03 11.99 -11.93
N GLN A 83 -10.10 12.78 -11.88
CA GLN A 83 -11.12 12.69 -10.83
C GLN A 83 -11.93 11.39 -10.86
N ILE A 84 -12.14 10.80 -12.05
CA ILE A 84 -12.83 9.51 -12.18
C ILE A 84 -11.94 8.40 -11.58
N PHE A 85 -10.65 8.43 -11.90
CA PHE A 85 -9.67 7.50 -11.35
C PHE A 85 -9.59 7.60 -9.83
N ILE A 86 -9.45 8.82 -9.28
CA ILE A 86 -9.40 9.07 -7.83
C ILE A 86 -10.65 8.52 -7.14
N LYS A 87 -11.84 8.77 -7.70
CA LYS A 87 -13.09 8.24 -7.16
C LYS A 87 -13.12 6.71 -7.16
N THR A 88 -12.70 6.09 -8.28
CA THR A 88 -12.65 4.62 -8.39
C THR A 88 -11.72 4.01 -7.36
N ILE A 89 -10.53 4.59 -7.14
CA ILE A 89 -9.59 4.14 -6.10
C ILE A 89 -10.22 4.23 -4.71
N LYS A 90 -10.96 5.30 -4.42
CA LYS A 90 -11.65 5.45 -3.13
C LYS A 90 -12.67 4.33 -2.89
N ASP A 91 -13.42 3.95 -3.91
CA ASP A 91 -14.36 2.82 -3.84
C ASP A 91 -13.62 1.49 -3.56
N VAL A 92 -12.40 1.31 -4.09
CA VAL A 92 -11.58 0.12 -3.81
C VAL A 92 -11.07 0.11 -2.37
N VAL A 93 -10.65 1.25 -1.82
CA VAL A 93 -10.25 1.41 -0.41
C VAL A 93 -11.40 1.03 0.53
N ASP A 94 -12.62 1.49 0.24
CA ASP A 94 -13.81 1.13 1.02
C ASP A 94 -14.08 -0.39 1.00
N GLN A 95 -13.83 -1.05 -0.14
CA GLN A 95 -13.93 -2.50 -0.24
C GLN A 95 -12.85 -3.22 0.58
N ARG A 96 -11.63 -2.66 0.69
CA ARG A 96 -10.57 -3.19 1.56
C ARG A 96 -10.98 -3.17 3.04
N LEU A 97 -11.57 -2.06 3.50
CA LEU A 97 -12.07 -1.98 4.88
C LEU A 97 -13.13 -3.04 5.16
N LYS A 98 -14.13 -3.19 4.28
CA LYS A 98 -15.16 -4.24 4.38
C LYS A 98 -14.56 -5.65 4.40
N ARG A 99 -13.47 -5.88 3.64
CA ARG A 99 -12.73 -7.14 3.67
C ARG A 99 -12.00 -7.32 5.00
N GLY A 100 -11.40 -6.26 5.55
CA GLY A 100 -10.78 -6.24 6.87
C GLY A 100 -11.76 -6.62 7.97
N GLU A 101 -12.98 -6.09 7.96
CA GLU A 101 -14.05 -6.46 8.89
C GLU A 101 -14.38 -7.97 8.83
N LYS A 102 -14.39 -8.55 7.61
CA LYS A 102 -14.62 -10.00 7.45
C LYS A 102 -13.46 -10.82 8.03
N ILE A 103 -12.22 -10.37 7.85
CA ILE A 103 -11.03 -11.00 8.45
C ILE A 103 -11.12 -10.93 9.98
N SER A 104 -11.45 -9.77 10.53
CA SER A 104 -11.61 -9.58 11.97
C SER A 104 -12.66 -10.53 12.55
N LYS A 105 -13.83 -10.62 11.94
CA LYS A 105 -14.88 -11.57 12.35
C LYS A 105 -14.43 -13.03 12.30
N ALA A 106 -13.56 -13.40 11.36
CA ALA A 106 -13.00 -14.75 11.30
C ALA A 106 -12.00 -14.99 12.45
N LEU A 107 -11.15 -14.00 12.76
CA LEU A 107 -10.20 -14.07 13.87
C LEU A 107 -10.91 -14.09 15.23
N GLU A 108 -12.00 -13.35 15.40
CA GLU A 108 -12.83 -13.38 16.61
C GLU A 108 -13.40 -14.77 16.92
N LYS A 109 -13.82 -15.52 15.88
CA LYS A 109 -14.27 -16.92 16.04
C LYS A 109 -13.15 -17.84 16.54
N LEU A 110 -11.90 -17.48 16.32
CA LEU A 110 -10.72 -18.16 16.84
C LEU A 110 -10.27 -17.64 18.22
N GLY A 111 -11.04 -16.73 18.83
CA GLY A 111 -10.74 -16.15 20.13
C GLY A 111 -9.84 -14.91 20.10
N ILE A 112 -9.47 -14.43 18.93
CA ILE A 112 -8.60 -13.26 18.76
C ILE A 112 -9.48 -12.00 18.65
N LYS A 113 -9.64 -11.30 19.77
CA LYS A 113 -10.49 -10.11 19.87
C LYS A 113 -9.76 -8.85 19.39
N ASN A 114 -10.55 -7.82 19.02
CA ASN A 114 -10.05 -6.48 18.65
C ASN A 114 -9.05 -6.48 17.47
N SER A 115 -9.10 -7.49 16.61
CA SER A 115 -8.12 -7.66 15.54
C SER A 115 -8.24 -6.60 14.44
N LEU A 116 -9.42 -6.01 14.23
CA LEU A 116 -9.58 -4.87 13.31
C LEU A 116 -8.85 -3.63 13.84
N ASP A 117 -9.14 -3.24 15.09
CA ASP A 117 -8.50 -2.08 15.73
C ASP A 117 -6.99 -2.29 15.88
N GLY A 118 -6.57 -3.52 16.19
CA GLY A 118 -5.17 -3.90 16.25
C GLY A 118 -4.46 -3.75 14.90
N ALA A 119 -5.05 -4.23 13.82
CA ALA A 119 -4.51 -4.08 12.47
C ALA A 119 -4.50 -2.62 11.98
N LEU A 120 -5.52 -1.83 12.33
CA LEU A 120 -5.60 -0.41 11.98
C LEU A 120 -4.49 0.45 12.61
N LYS A 121 -3.86 0.01 13.71
CA LYS A 121 -2.69 0.70 14.29
C LYS A 121 -1.48 0.70 13.36
N TYR A 122 -1.38 -0.28 12.47
CA TYR A 122 -0.29 -0.46 11.51
C TYR A 122 -0.63 0.05 10.11
N ALA A 123 -1.91 0.35 9.86
CA ALA A 123 -2.39 0.83 8.57
C ALA A 123 -2.60 2.35 8.61
N ASP A 124 -1.77 3.10 7.88
CA ASP A 124 -1.96 4.56 7.81
C ASP A 124 -3.28 4.92 7.11
N GLN A 125 -3.54 4.37 5.93
CA GLN A 125 -4.77 4.64 5.17
C GLN A 125 -5.37 3.40 4.50
N ASN A 126 -4.58 2.35 4.28
CA ASN A 126 -4.97 1.25 3.40
C ASN A 126 -4.81 -0.11 4.08
N LEU A 127 -5.89 -0.58 4.73
CA LEU A 127 -5.88 -1.83 5.48
C LEU A 127 -5.65 -3.05 4.60
N GLY A 128 -4.65 -3.86 4.94
CA GLY A 128 -4.29 -5.10 4.26
C GLY A 128 -4.03 -6.27 5.21
N ARG A 129 -3.86 -7.48 4.66
CA ARG A 129 -3.49 -8.67 5.43
C ARG A 129 -2.17 -8.53 6.21
N PRO A 130 -1.11 -7.85 5.69
CA PRO A 130 0.12 -7.62 6.43
C PRO A 130 -0.12 -6.96 7.79
N HIS A 131 -1.03 -6.00 7.88
CA HIS A 131 -1.34 -5.29 9.13
C HIS A 131 -1.99 -6.22 10.18
N PHE A 132 -2.85 -7.15 9.75
CA PHE A 132 -3.35 -8.21 10.65
C PHE A 132 -2.22 -9.14 11.08
N ALA A 133 -1.31 -9.52 10.18
CA ALA A 133 -0.15 -10.34 10.53
C ALA A 133 0.74 -9.64 11.57
N GLN A 134 1.03 -8.34 11.40
CA GLN A 134 1.78 -7.55 12.39
C GLN A 134 1.10 -7.55 13.76
N TYR A 135 -0.23 -7.37 13.81
CA TYR A 135 -0.97 -7.46 15.06
C TYR A 135 -0.89 -8.85 15.70
N LEU A 136 -0.98 -9.92 14.91
CA LEU A 136 -0.83 -11.29 15.42
C LEU A 136 0.57 -11.57 15.94
N VAL A 137 1.61 -10.97 15.37
CA VAL A 137 3.00 -11.03 15.87
C VAL A 137 3.11 -10.29 17.21
N GLU A 138 2.51 -9.09 17.34
CA GLU A 138 2.45 -8.34 18.59
C GLU A 138 1.84 -9.18 19.72
N LEU A 139 0.79 -9.96 19.39
CA LEU A 139 0.14 -10.89 20.35
C LEU A 139 0.91 -12.19 20.56
N SER A 140 2.07 -12.36 19.95
CA SER A 140 2.88 -13.61 20.01
C SER A 140 2.13 -14.85 19.52
N LEU A 141 1.11 -14.70 18.66
CA LEU A 141 0.31 -15.79 18.10
C LEU A 141 0.95 -16.39 16.85
N ILE A 142 1.76 -15.62 16.14
CA ILE A 142 2.57 -16.08 15.01
C ILE A 142 3.98 -15.49 15.11
N HIS A 143 4.94 -16.13 14.45
CA HIS A 143 6.32 -15.65 14.33
C HIS A 143 6.65 -15.45 12.85
N ILE A 144 7.30 -14.35 12.56
CA ILE A 144 7.82 -14.04 11.23
C ILE A 144 9.35 -13.98 11.31
#